data_2810f16b3e76ec8d6c447d66e4b1e644
#
_entry.id   2810f16b3e76ec8d6c447d66e4b1e644
#
_cell.length_a   1.000
_cell.length_b   1.000
_cell.length_c   1.000
_cell.angle_alpha   90.00
_cell.angle_beta   90.00
_cell.angle_gamma   90.00
#
_symmetry.space_group_name_H-M   'P 1'
#
loop_
_entity.id
_entity.type
_entity.pdbx_description
1 polymer ?
#
loop_
_entity_poly.entity_id
_entity_poly.type
_entity_poly.pdbx_seq_one_letter_code
_entity_poly.pdbx_strand_id
1 'polypeptide(L)'
;MDALVDSSISNTDSVPAPSVGETPYEKLIAIWLKSTRSKRQTTKDAYCRTLLEFAQSIGYKPLLEITRKDVVEYRDAVLAEGKSAITANSKIGILRTFFRGGQDYELVTVNPAAEIHSPVGHDRKSRVSFAADDLTKIFNSSIYLAQYRPVSGGKEAAYWLPLLALFTGARVEELAQLLVTDVREINGLGYIINISDDAPHAHIKNSSSRRRIPVHGILIACGFLDYVTKQASTGMLFPDLKPNHRGKYGGYFSYFFSTYLRKKILITDERKVFHSFRHTFKDACRKVGIEEAVHDALTGHSRPSAGRSYGNDQYPLEPLFEAITRYEIQDLDLSHLYVRPVSKTLLRSEIKPISAFYGLVIAYATTRNKRNLNPYVIVLFEGRDAGIDINSCELIYGHLPDTKLLFARAWVAIHKEELLANWQSGRLTGEYFKVEPLK
;
A
#
# COMPACT_ATOMS: atom_id res chain seq x y z
N MET A 1 36.90 43.38 43.21
CA MET A 1 37.69 42.18 43.46
C MET A 1 37.16 41.16 42.51
N ASP A 2 37.70 41.12 41.30
CA ASP A 2 38.79 40.28 40.81
C ASP A 2 38.29 38.82 40.69
N ALA A 3 38.28 38.14 39.57
CA ALA A 3 39.34 38.04 38.57
C ALA A 3 38.80 37.53 37.22
N LEU A 4 39.39 38.04 36.20
CA LEU A 4 39.47 37.55 34.84
C LEU A 4 40.06 36.15 34.81
N VAL A 5 39.44 35.24 34.01
CA VAL A 5 40.19 34.16 33.40
C VAL A 5 39.89 34.18 31.91
N ASP A 6 40.88 34.60 31.19
CA ASP A 6 41.09 34.50 29.78
C ASP A 6 41.32 33.02 29.39
N SER A 7 40.62 32.54 28.39
CA SER A 7 41.01 31.29 27.67
C SER A 7 40.72 31.46 26.20
N SER A 8 41.73 31.98 25.53
CA SER A 8 41.96 31.82 24.08
C SER A 8 41.81 30.38 23.66
N ILE A 9 40.81 30.09 22.81
CA ILE A 9 40.75 28.92 22.00
C ILE A 9 40.99 29.31 20.54
N SER A 10 42.06 28.77 20.08
CA SER A 10 42.70 28.86 18.78
C SER A 10 41.75 28.75 17.59
N ASN A 11 42.02 29.62 16.63
CA ASN A 11 41.68 29.52 15.21
C ASN A 11 41.81 28.10 14.68
N THR A 12 40.72 27.55 14.21
CA THR A 12 40.73 26.50 13.20
C THR A 12 40.58 27.17 11.84
N ASP A 13 41.56 26.99 11.01
CA ASP A 13 41.67 27.45 9.63
C ASP A 13 40.37 27.22 8.87
N SER A 14 39.66 28.29 8.56
CA SER A 14 38.62 28.33 7.58
C SER A 14 39.26 28.23 6.19
N VAL A 15 39.09 27.07 5.55
CA VAL A 15 39.35 26.94 4.12
C VAL A 15 38.56 28.02 3.38
N PRO A 16 39.18 28.89 2.59
CA PRO A 16 38.45 29.95 1.91
C PRO A 16 37.47 29.37 0.91
N ALA A 17 36.22 29.83 0.96
CA ALA A 17 35.22 29.53 -0.05
C ALA A 17 35.75 29.98 -1.43
N PRO A 18 35.67 29.14 -2.49
CA PRO A 18 36.11 29.51 -3.80
C PRO A 18 35.24 30.66 -4.31
N SER A 19 35.93 31.69 -4.85
CA SER A 19 35.34 32.84 -5.48
C SER A 19 34.47 32.50 -6.67
N VAL A 20 33.37 33.24 -6.84
CA VAL A 20 32.28 33.17 -7.81
C VAL A 20 32.77 32.94 -9.26
N GLY A 21 32.87 31.65 -9.62
CA GLY A 21 32.95 31.13 -10.98
C GLY A 21 32.30 29.76 -10.95
N GLU A 22 31.29 29.55 -11.79
CA GLU A 22 30.58 28.27 -11.88
C GLU A 22 31.56 27.13 -12.15
N THR A 23 31.73 26.23 -11.21
CA THR A 23 32.66 25.09 -11.38
C THR A 23 32.19 24.18 -12.53
N PRO A 24 33.13 23.47 -13.22
CA PRO A 24 32.75 22.55 -14.29
C PRO A 24 31.71 21.51 -13.86
N TYR A 25 31.69 21.09 -12.59
CA TYR A 25 30.70 20.17 -12.04
C TYR A 25 29.33 20.83 -11.85
N GLU A 26 29.29 22.11 -11.47
CA GLU A 26 28.04 22.88 -11.38
C GLU A 26 27.43 23.07 -12.78
N LYS A 27 28.26 23.24 -13.82
CA LYS A 27 27.80 23.28 -15.21
C LYS A 27 27.13 21.96 -15.61
N LEU A 28 27.72 20.79 -15.27
CA LEU A 28 27.09 19.49 -15.50
C LEU A 28 25.75 19.36 -14.78
N ILE A 29 25.70 19.83 -13.54
CA ILE A 29 24.45 19.83 -12.76
C ILE A 29 23.41 20.73 -13.43
N ALA A 30 23.76 21.93 -13.83
CA ALA A 30 22.86 22.88 -14.48
C ALA A 30 22.30 22.35 -15.81
N ILE A 31 23.13 21.74 -16.64
CA ILE A 31 22.74 21.08 -17.90
C ILE A 31 21.73 19.97 -17.60
N TRP A 32 22.05 19.07 -16.67
CA TRP A 32 21.18 17.98 -16.33
C TRP A 32 19.85 18.45 -15.73
N LEU A 33 19.85 19.48 -14.87
CA LEU A 33 18.63 20.04 -14.29
C LEU A 33 17.72 20.66 -15.35
N LYS A 34 18.28 21.29 -16.39
CA LYS A 34 17.51 21.82 -17.54
C LYS A 34 16.78 20.67 -18.28
N SER A 35 17.46 19.55 -18.52
CA SER A 35 16.91 18.40 -19.23
C SER A 35 15.90 17.59 -18.40
N THR A 36 15.84 17.78 -17.08
CA THR A 36 15.06 16.94 -16.16
C THR A 36 14.07 17.72 -15.32
N ARG A 37 13.45 18.78 -15.90
CA ARG A 37 12.49 19.66 -15.19
C ARG A 37 11.36 18.92 -14.50
N SER A 38 10.85 17.84 -15.10
CA SER A 38 9.76 17.01 -14.57
C SER A 38 10.17 16.04 -13.44
N LYS A 39 11.47 15.86 -13.19
CA LYS A 39 11.92 14.95 -12.10
C LYS A 39 11.68 15.59 -10.74
N ARG A 40 11.37 14.70 -9.76
CA ARG A 40 11.15 15.12 -8.36
C ARG A 40 12.42 15.68 -7.73
N GLN A 41 12.25 16.63 -6.82
CA GLN A 41 13.36 17.25 -6.10
C GLN A 41 14.25 16.21 -5.40
N THR A 42 13.65 15.20 -4.75
CA THR A 42 14.42 14.12 -4.10
C THR A 42 15.31 13.31 -5.04
N THR A 43 14.88 13.17 -6.31
CA THR A 43 15.72 12.53 -7.35
C THR A 43 16.84 13.48 -7.77
N LYS A 44 16.52 14.76 -7.95
CA LYS A 44 17.52 15.79 -8.27
C LYS A 44 18.60 15.86 -7.20
N ASP A 45 18.21 15.92 -5.92
CA ASP A 45 19.14 15.94 -4.79
C ASP A 45 20.05 14.70 -4.73
N ALA A 46 19.48 13.51 -4.98
CA ALA A 46 20.26 12.28 -4.99
C ALA A 46 21.28 12.24 -6.13
N TYR A 47 20.92 12.74 -7.31
CA TYR A 47 21.81 12.82 -8.46
C TYR A 47 22.93 13.82 -8.22
N CYS A 48 22.60 15.05 -7.80
CA CYS A 48 23.60 16.08 -7.52
C CYS A 48 24.58 15.62 -6.42
N ARG A 49 24.05 15.03 -5.34
CA ARG A 49 24.89 14.48 -4.27
C ARG A 49 25.86 13.44 -4.79
N THR A 50 25.41 12.49 -5.62
CA THR A 50 26.28 11.43 -6.16
C THR A 50 27.39 12.00 -7.03
N LEU A 51 27.10 13.04 -7.85
CA LEU A 51 28.14 13.69 -8.66
C LEU A 51 29.16 14.40 -7.77
N LEU A 52 28.70 15.11 -6.73
CA LEU A 52 29.60 15.82 -5.81
C LEU A 52 30.42 14.87 -4.94
N GLU A 53 29.86 13.77 -4.46
CA GLU A 53 30.60 12.69 -3.77
C GLU A 53 31.70 12.13 -4.66
N PHE A 54 31.40 11.88 -5.92
CA PHE A 54 32.40 11.44 -6.90
C PHE A 54 33.48 12.52 -7.13
N ALA A 55 33.09 13.77 -7.38
CA ALA A 55 34.02 14.86 -7.57
C ALA A 55 35.00 15.03 -6.40
N GLN A 56 34.46 14.94 -5.18
CA GLN A 56 35.26 14.97 -3.94
C GLN A 56 36.23 13.78 -3.85
N SER A 57 35.81 12.57 -4.22
CA SER A 57 36.65 11.37 -4.15
C SER A 57 37.86 11.41 -5.09
N ILE A 58 37.77 12.19 -6.17
CA ILE A 58 38.86 12.40 -7.16
C ILE A 58 39.54 13.76 -7.04
N GLY A 59 39.32 14.50 -5.93
CA GLY A 59 39.94 15.82 -5.69
C GLY A 59 39.51 16.90 -6.65
N TYR A 60 38.26 16.90 -7.14
CA TYR A 60 37.72 17.86 -8.10
C TYR A 60 38.55 17.99 -9.39
N LYS A 61 39.09 16.87 -9.87
CA LYS A 61 39.85 16.74 -11.10
C LYS A 61 39.10 17.42 -12.27
N PRO A 62 39.81 18.13 -13.20
CA PRO A 62 39.19 18.71 -14.38
C PRO A 62 38.39 17.70 -15.20
N LEU A 63 37.21 18.07 -15.71
CA LEU A 63 36.28 17.13 -16.37
C LEU A 63 36.92 16.38 -17.55
N LEU A 64 37.78 17.08 -18.33
CA LEU A 64 38.46 16.49 -19.48
C LEU A 64 39.56 15.48 -19.09
N GLU A 65 40.03 15.52 -17.84
CA GLU A 65 41.06 14.60 -17.31
C GLU A 65 40.47 13.41 -16.57
N ILE A 66 39.13 13.36 -16.40
CA ILE A 66 38.46 12.23 -15.72
C ILE A 66 38.54 11.01 -16.64
N THR A 67 39.09 9.93 -16.08
CA THR A 67 39.31 8.69 -16.80
C THR A 67 38.35 7.61 -16.34
N ARG A 68 38.24 6.53 -17.11
CA ARG A 68 37.54 5.30 -16.70
C ARG A 68 38.08 4.75 -15.34
N LYS A 69 39.38 4.89 -15.10
CA LYS A 69 40.03 4.45 -13.87
C LYS A 69 39.46 5.16 -12.65
N ASP A 70 39.30 6.50 -12.72
CA ASP A 70 38.72 7.29 -11.62
C ASP A 70 37.31 6.78 -11.22
N VAL A 71 36.47 6.43 -12.22
CA VAL A 71 35.12 5.92 -11.98
C VAL A 71 35.13 4.50 -11.42
N VAL A 72 36.09 3.65 -11.82
CA VAL A 72 36.28 2.31 -11.28
C VAL A 72 36.71 2.39 -9.82
N GLU A 73 37.70 3.24 -9.50
CA GLU A 73 38.17 3.45 -8.12
C GLU A 73 37.05 3.95 -7.20
N TYR A 74 36.23 4.90 -7.69
CA TYR A 74 35.05 5.34 -6.94
C TYR A 74 34.04 4.21 -6.69
N ARG A 75 33.76 3.37 -7.72
CA ARG A 75 32.91 2.18 -7.56
C ARG A 75 33.44 1.27 -6.48
N ASP A 76 34.75 0.98 -6.52
CA ASP A 76 35.40 0.04 -5.60
C ASP A 76 35.43 0.61 -4.17
N ALA A 77 35.62 1.93 -4.02
CA ALA A 77 35.50 2.62 -2.74
C ALA A 77 34.08 2.52 -2.16
N VAL A 78 33.03 2.70 -2.98
CA VAL A 78 31.63 2.52 -2.57
C VAL A 78 31.37 1.08 -2.10
N LEU A 79 31.97 0.08 -2.75
CA LEU A 79 31.86 -1.32 -2.34
C LEU A 79 32.64 -1.59 -1.05
N ALA A 80 33.81 -1.01 -0.88
CA ALA A 80 34.65 -1.13 0.33
C ALA A 80 33.96 -0.52 1.57
N GLU A 81 33.10 0.52 1.38
CA GLU A 81 32.22 1.04 2.44
C GLU A 81 31.10 0.06 2.86
N GLY A 82 31.06 -1.15 2.30
CA GLY A 82 30.01 -2.14 2.57
C GLY A 82 28.69 -1.86 1.86
N LYS A 83 28.64 -0.97 0.87
CA LYS A 83 27.44 -0.75 0.05
C LYS A 83 27.25 -1.91 -0.93
N SER A 84 25.98 -2.22 -1.25
CA SER A 84 25.67 -3.29 -2.20
C SER A 84 26.10 -2.93 -3.64
N ALA A 85 26.40 -3.95 -4.46
CA ALA A 85 26.68 -3.80 -5.88
C ALA A 85 25.56 -3.06 -6.63
N ILE A 86 24.31 -3.24 -6.20
CA ILE A 86 23.15 -2.49 -6.74
C ILE A 86 23.28 -1.00 -6.46
N THR A 87 23.72 -0.64 -5.24
CA THR A 87 23.93 0.77 -4.87
C THR A 87 25.08 1.37 -5.67
N ALA A 88 26.21 0.65 -5.80
CA ALA A 88 27.33 1.07 -6.62
C ALA A 88 26.91 1.26 -8.09
N ASN A 89 26.22 0.27 -8.68
CA ASN A 89 25.71 0.36 -10.05
C ASN A 89 24.73 1.53 -10.25
N SER A 90 23.89 1.83 -9.26
CA SER A 90 23.00 3.00 -9.28
C SER A 90 23.79 4.30 -9.32
N LYS A 91 24.83 4.44 -8.47
CA LYS A 91 25.70 5.62 -8.45
C LYS A 91 26.45 5.77 -9.78
N ILE A 92 27.01 4.71 -10.32
CA ILE A 92 27.67 4.71 -11.64
C ILE A 92 26.68 5.08 -12.76
N GLY A 93 25.45 4.59 -12.72
CA GLY A 93 24.39 4.97 -13.66
C GLY A 93 24.05 6.46 -13.62
N ILE A 94 24.10 7.07 -12.43
CA ILE A 94 23.95 8.52 -12.25
C ILE A 94 25.12 9.28 -12.91
N LEU A 95 26.37 8.88 -12.63
CA LEU A 95 27.56 9.48 -13.27
C LEU A 95 27.50 9.36 -14.79
N ARG A 96 27.12 8.19 -15.30
CA ARG A 96 26.94 7.96 -16.74
C ARG A 96 25.94 8.94 -17.35
N THR A 97 24.86 9.27 -16.62
CA THR A 97 23.85 10.22 -17.08
C THR A 97 24.41 11.64 -17.15
N PHE A 98 25.17 12.08 -16.14
CA PHE A 98 25.82 13.40 -16.17
C PHE A 98 26.86 13.51 -17.28
N PHE A 99 27.75 12.55 -17.43
CA PHE A 99 28.78 12.56 -18.45
C PHE A 99 28.21 12.46 -19.87
N ARG A 100 27.09 11.78 -20.08
CA ARG A 100 26.39 11.82 -21.37
C ARG A 100 25.91 13.22 -21.68
N GLY A 101 25.26 13.92 -20.74
CA GLY A 101 24.90 15.33 -20.90
C GLY A 101 26.14 16.23 -21.11
N GLY A 102 27.25 15.93 -20.43
CA GLY A 102 28.52 16.64 -20.63
C GLY A 102 29.12 16.47 -22.04
N GLN A 103 28.94 15.29 -22.66
CA GLN A 103 29.36 15.06 -24.05
C GLN A 103 28.56 15.93 -25.05
N ASP A 104 27.24 16.03 -24.85
CA ASP A 104 26.35 16.82 -25.70
C ASP A 104 26.72 18.32 -25.70
N TYR A 105 27.46 18.79 -24.68
CA TYR A 105 27.92 20.17 -24.50
C TYR A 105 29.44 20.31 -24.54
N GLU A 106 30.15 19.30 -25.06
CA GLU A 106 31.60 19.26 -25.22
C GLU A 106 32.42 19.52 -23.94
N LEU A 107 31.82 19.28 -22.76
CA LEU A 107 32.51 19.36 -21.46
C LEU A 107 33.40 18.14 -21.17
N VAL A 108 33.10 17.02 -21.83
CA VAL A 108 33.90 15.79 -21.81
C VAL A 108 33.90 15.17 -23.21
N THR A 109 35.03 14.62 -23.63
CA THR A 109 35.16 13.98 -24.95
C THR A 109 34.57 12.59 -25.00
N VAL A 110 34.72 11.84 -23.92
CA VAL A 110 34.24 10.44 -23.77
C VAL A 110 33.52 10.31 -22.43
N ASN A 111 32.50 9.46 -22.36
CA ASN A 111 31.84 9.18 -21.11
C ASN A 111 32.67 8.18 -20.27
N PRO A 112 33.36 8.63 -19.21
CA PRO A 112 34.24 7.73 -18.43
C PRO A 112 33.48 6.67 -17.64
N ALA A 113 32.18 6.83 -17.45
CA ALA A 113 31.31 5.88 -16.76
C ALA A 113 30.61 4.88 -17.70
N ALA A 114 30.89 4.93 -19.02
CA ALA A 114 30.30 3.99 -19.98
C ALA A 114 30.68 2.55 -19.62
N GLU A 115 29.71 1.65 -19.72
CA GLU A 115 29.90 0.19 -19.56
C GLU A 115 30.55 -0.28 -18.23
N ILE A 116 30.64 0.59 -17.21
CA ILE A 116 31.13 0.20 -15.90
C ILE A 116 29.97 -0.40 -15.09
N HIS A 117 30.13 -1.66 -14.69
CA HIS A 117 29.18 -2.37 -13.84
C HIS A 117 29.93 -3.16 -12.78
N SER A 118 29.30 -3.34 -11.62
CA SER A 118 29.71 -4.33 -10.63
C SER A 118 28.90 -5.60 -10.84
N PRO A 119 29.51 -6.79 -10.77
CA PRO A 119 28.77 -8.03 -10.77
C PRO A 119 27.74 -8.01 -9.62
N VAL A 120 26.49 -8.24 -9.92
CA VAL A 120 25.44 -8.38 -8.91
C VAL A 120 25.37 -9.85 -8.58
N GLY A 121 25.95 -10.24 -7.44
CA GLY A 121 25.84 -11.60 -6.92
C GLY A 121 24.37 -12.00 -6.66
N HIS A 122 24.11 -13.29 -6.51
CA HIS A 122 22.80 -13.83 -6.18
C HIS A 122 22.30 -13.41 -4.78
N ASP A 123 23.16 -12.87 -3.91
CA ASP A 123 22.84 -12.37 -2.56
C ASP A 123 22.04 -11.06 -2.57
N ARG A 124 20.97 -11.00 -3.38
CA ARG A 124 20.00 -9.95 -3.19
C ARG A 124 19.32 -10.16 -1.84
N LYS A 125 19.51 -9.27 -0.89
CA LYS A 125 18.57 -9.07 0.24
C LYS A 125 17.24 -8.53 -0.33
N SER A 126 16.61 -9.29 -1.23
CA SER A 126 15.31 -8.92 -1.77
C SER A 126 14.29 -8.97 -0.63
N ARG A 127 13.38 -8.00 -0.60
CA ARG A 127 12.26 -8.03 0.33
C ARG A 127 11.46 -9.31 0.11
N VAL A 128 11.01 -9.92 1.19
CA VAL A 128 10.21 -11.15 1.17
C VAL A 128 8.84 -10.89 1.79
N SER A 129 7.89 -11.72 1.43
CA SER A 129 6.53 -11.71 2.00
C SER A 129 6.56 -12.13 3.47
N PHE A 130 5.58 -11.72 4.24
CA PHE A 130 5.32 -12.30 5.55
C PHE A 130 4.72 -13.70 5.39
N ALA A 131 5.21 -14.65 6.17
CA ALA A 131 4.58 -15.96 6.33
C ALA A 131 3.32 -15.84 7.23
N ALA A 132 2.47 -16.86 7.24
CA ALA A 132 1.27 -16.91 8.09
C ALA A 132 1.63 -16.71 9.58
N ASP A 133 2.69 -17.37 10.07
CA ASP A 133 3.17 -17.21 11.44
C ASP A 133 3.61 -15.78 11.76
N ASP A 134 4.27 -15.09 10.80
CA ASP A 134 4.65 -13.69 10.98
C ASP A 134 3.42 -12.80 11.14
N LEU A 135 2.42 -13.00 10.27
CA LEU A 135 1.15 -12.26 10.32
C LEU A 135 0.41 -12.52 11.64
N THR A 136 0.35 -13.78 12.06
CA THR A 136 -0.25 -14.18 13.34
C THR A 136 0.46 -13.48 14.50
N LYS A 137 1.80 -13.44 14.53
CA LYS A 137 2.55 -12.71 15.55
C LYS A 137 2.29 -11.20 15.51
N ILE A 138 2.21 -10.61 14.31
CA ILE A 138 1.93 -9.18 14.13
C ILE A 138 0.54 -8.85 14.68
N PHE A 139 -0.50 -9.56 14.24
CA PHE A 139 -1.89 -9.25 14.58
C PHE A 139 -2.34 -9.78 15.95
N ASN A 140 -1.52 -10.61 16.62
CA ASN A 140 -1.67 -10.97 18.03
C ASN A 140 -0.75 -10.17 18.97
N SER A 141 -0.11 -9.11 18.47
CA SER A 141 0.73 -8.26 19.31
C SER A 141 -0.07 -7.31 20.20
N SER A 142 0.61 -6.63 21.12
CA SER A 142 -0.03 -5.71 22.09
C SER A 142 -0.79 -4.56 21.42
N ILE A 143 -0.42 -4.15 20.21
CA ILE A 143 -1.18 -3.14 19.43
C ILE A 143 -2.60 -3.63 19.18
N TYR A 144 -2.80 -4.91 18.93
CA TYR A 144 -4.08 -5.49 18.59
C TYR A 144 -4.82 -6.09 19.79
N LEU A 145 -4.14 -6.90 20.61
CA LEU A 145 -4.79 -7.56 21.74
C LEU A 145 -4.97 -6.65 22.96
N ALA A 146 -3.99 -5.79 23.25
CA ALA A 146 -4.03 -4.89 24.42
C ALA A 146 -4.44 -3.45 24.06
N GLN A 147 -4.88 -3.22 22.81
CA GLN A 147 -5.21 -1.89 22.27
C GLN A 147 -4.12 -0.84 22.53
N TYR A 148 -2.86 -1.27 22.55
CA TYR A 148 -1.72 -0.37 22.73
C TYR A 148 -1.58 0.56 21.51
N ARG A 149 -1.53 1.86 21.75
CA ARG A 149 -1.47 2.93 20.74
C ARG A 149 -0.19 3.74 20.89
N PRO A 150 0.96 3.25 20.40
CA PRO A 150 2.26 3.92 20.58
C PRO A 150 2.30 5.27 19.88
N VAL A 151 2.73 6.32 20.58
CA VAL A 151 2.89 7.67 20.02
C VAL A 151 3.89 7.67 18.87
N SER A 152 5.01 6.94 19.00
CA SER A 152 6.03 6.79 17.94
C SER A 152 5.52 6.12 16.68
N GLY A 153 4.41 5.38 16.77
CA GLY A 153 3.71 4.74 15.65
C GLY A 153 2.51 5.56 15.14
N GLY A 154 2.32 6.80 15.60
CA GLY A 154 1.18 7.64 15.21
C GLY A 154 -0.15 7.11 15.76
N LYS A 155 -0.12 6.58 16.98
CA LYS A 155 -1.29 6.05 17.70
C LYS A 155 -2.14 5.09 16.84
N GLU A 156 -3.30 5.53 16.34
CA GLU A 156 -4.19 4.70 15.51
C GLU A 156 -3.55 4.25 14.20
N ALA A 157 -2.56 4.99 13.68
CA ALA A 157 -1.80 4.56 12.51
C ALA A 157 -1.04 3.25 12.76
N ALA A 158 -0.58 3.01 13.99
CA ALA A 158 0.08 1.74 14.35
C ALA A 158 -0.86 0.53 14.23
N TYR A 159 -2.14 0.72 14.45
CA TYR A 159 -3.18 -0.31 14.31
C TYR A 159 -3.62 -0.46 12.85
N TRP A 160 -3.99 0.65 12.20
CA TRP A 160 -4.63 0.58 10.90
C TRP A 160 -3.70 0.38 9.71
N LEU A 161 -2.50 0.98 9.71
CA LEU A 161 -1.62 0.89 8.53
C LEU A 161 -1.20 -0.53 8.17
N PRO A 162 -0.86 -1.44 9.12
CA PRO A 162 -0.56 -2.83 8.78
C PRO A 162 -1.76 -3.58 8.21
N LEU A 163 -2.96 -3.38 8.78
CA LEU A 163 -4.20 -3.98 8.27
C LEU A 163 -4.51 -3.47 6.86
N LEU A 164 -4.48 -2.15 6.65
CA LEU A 164 -4.71 -1.57 5.33
C LEU A 164 -3.69 -2.07 4.31
N ALA A 165 -2.40 -2.12 4.67
CA ALA A 165 -1.37 -2.61 3.77
C ALA A 165 -1.56 -4.09 3.37
N LEU A 166 -2.03 -4.92 4.33
CA LEU A 166 -2.31 -6.33 4.10
C LEU A 166 -3.47 -6.54 3.11
N PHE A 167 -4.52 -5.73 3.20
CA PHE A 167 -5.73 -5.87 2.38
C PHE A 167 -5.80 -4.95 1.16
N THR A 168 -4.78 -4.12 0.91
CA THR A 168 -4.73 -3.22 -0.25
C THR A 168 -3.47 -3.37 -1.08
N GLY A 169 -2.40 -3.90 -0.50
CA GLY A 169 -1.07 -3.91 -1.10
C GLY A 169 -0.48 -2.51 -1.35
N ALA A 170 -1.08 -1.45 -0.78
CA ALA A 170 -0.63 -0.07 -0.97
C ALA A 170 0.70 0.20 -0.25
N ARG A 171 1.43 1.23 -0.70
CA ARG A 171 2.68 1.65 -0.07
C ARG A 171 2.40 2.42 1.21
N VAL A 172 3.32 2.34 2.18
CA VAL A 172 3.16 3.04 3.47
C VAL A 172 2.88 4.54 3.30
N GLU A 173 3.56 5.22 2.40
CA GLU A 173 3.35 6.63 2.14
C GLU A 173 1.96 6.91 1.57
N GLU A 174 1.48 6.06 0.65
CA GLU A 174 0.15 6.18 0.06
C GLU A 174 -0.95 6.06 1.12
N LEU A 175 -0.78 5.18 2.10
CA LEU A 175 -1.73 5.00 3.20
C LEU A 175 -1.60 6.07 4.29
N ALA A 176 -0.36 6.46 4.63
CA ALA A 176 -0.09 7.37 5.73
C ALA A 176 -0.58 8.81 5.47
N GLN A 177 -0.73 9.20 4.23
CA GLN A 177 -1.17 10.55 3.80
C GLN A 177 -2.65 10.64 3.46
N LEU A 178 -3.43 9.55 3.61
CA LEU A 178 -4.85 9.53 3.24
C LEU A 178 -5.65 10.58 3.98
N LEU A 179 -6.57 11.21 3.25
CA LEU A 179 -7.63 12.03 3.80
C LEU A 179 -8.86 11.17 4.11
N VAL A 180 -9.71 11.64 4.99
CA VAL A 180 -11.02 11.04 5.25
C VAL A 180 -11.84 10.96 3.95
N THR A 181 -11.77 11.99 3.11
CA THR A 181 -12.45 12.06 1.81
C THR A 181 -11.92 11.11 0.75
N ASP A 182 -10.76 10.47 0.98
CA ASP A 182 -10.26 9.43 0.09
C ASP A 182 -10.98 8.09 0.28
N VAL A 183 -11.68 7.91 1.40
CA VAL A 183 -12.56 6.76 1.61
C VAL A 183 -13.96 7.14 1.19
N ARG A 184 -14.44 6.53 0.10
CA ARG A 184 -15.71 6.91 -0.53
C ARG A 184 -16.59 5.71 -0.75
N GLU A 185 -17.88 5.91 -0.62
CA GLU A 185 -18.88 4.97 -1.06
C GLU A 185 -19.12 5.09 -2.56
N ILE A 186 -19.24 3.97 -3.23
CA ILE A 186 -19.64 3.87 -4.64
C ILE A 186 -21.00 3.17 -4.66
N ASN A 187 -22.03 3.89 -5.07
CA ASN A 187 -23.40 3.38 -5.09
C ASN A 187 -23.50 2.02 -5.79
N GLY A 188 -24.08 1.06 -5.12
CA GLY A 188 -24.29 -0.31 -5.62
C GLY A 188 -23.05 -1.23 -5.59
N LEU A 189 -21.85 -0.73 -5.28
CA LEU A 189 -20.63 -1.53 -5.24
C LEU A 189 -20.00 -1.64 -3.85
N GLY A 190 -20.01 -0.56 -3.05
CA GLY A 190 -19.39 -0.51 -1.72
C GLY A 190 -18.34 0.59 -1.59
N TYR A 191 -17.41 0.45 -0.65
CA TYR A 191 -16.42 1.48 -0.34
C TYR A 191 -15.11 1.28 -1.09
N ILE A 192 -14.48 2.39 -1.46
CA ILE A 192 -13.13 2.43 -2.04
C ILE A 192 -12.20 3.31 -1.22
N ILE A 193 -10.89 3.05 -1.34
CA ILE A 193 -9.82 3.96 -0.97
C ILE A 193 -9.24 4.54 -2.27
N ASN A 194 -9.29 5.86 -2.41
CA ASN A 194 -8.75 6.57 -3.56
C ASN A 194 -7.28 6.96 -3.28
N ILE A 195 -6.35 6.41 -4.04
CA ILE A 195 -4.93 6.78 -3.97
C ILE A 195 -4.65 7.83 -5.04
N SER A 196 -4.41 9.06 -4.63
CA SER A 196 -4.15 10.18 -5.53
C SER A 196 -3.07 11.12 -4.98
N ASP A 197 -2.68 12.11 -5.76
CA ASP A 197 -1.85 13.26 -5.37
C ASP A 197 -2.59 14.59 -5.57
N ASP A 198 -3.91 14.55 -5.46
CA ASP A 198 -4.77 15.74 -5.64
C ASP A 198 -4.64 16.72 -4.46
N ALA A 199 -4.35 16.21 -3.26
CA ALA A 199 -4.12 17.06 -2.09
C ALA A 199 -2.70 17.65 -2.08
N PRO A 200 -2.50 18.91 -1.62
CA PRO A 200 -1.19 19.58 -1.63
C PRO A 200 -0.05 18.83 -0.92
N HIS A 201 -0.38 18.04 0.11
CA HIS A 201 0.57 17.23 0.87
C HIS A 201 0.74 15.81 0.32
N ALA A 202 -0.11 15.42 -0.65
CA ALA A 202 -0.11 14.06 -1.15
C ALA A 202 1.01 13.80 -2.17
N HIS A 203 1.64 12.65 -2.04
CA HIS A 203 2.76 12.25 -2.90
C HIS A 203 2.58 10.81 -3.37
N ILE A 204 2.48 10.61 -4.68
CA ILE A 204 2.51 9.29 -5.30
C ILE A 204 3.81 9.11 -6.09
N LYS A 205 4.28 7.88 -6.30
CA LYS A 205 5.56 7.62 -6.95
C LYS A 205 5.58 8.03 -8.43
N ASN A 206 4.49 7.82 -9.13
CA ASN A 206 4.27 8.12 -10.56
C ASN A 206 2.76 8.21 -10.83
N SER A 207 2.36 8.70 -11.99
CA SER A 207 0.94 8.81 -12.39
C SER A 207 0.22 7.46 -12.34
N SER A 208 0.87 6.37 -12.72
CA SER A 208 0.29 5.01 -12.64
C SER A 208 0.01 4.52 -11.21
N SER A 209 0.46 5.26 -10.19
CA SER A 209 0.09 4.98 -8.79
C SER A 209 -1.30 5.48 -8.43
N ARG A 210 -1.92 6.40 -9.22
CA ARG A 210 -3.31 6.84 -9.05
C ARG A 210 -4.24 5.66 -9.29
N ARG A 211 -5.06 5.32 -8.32
CA ARG A 211 -5.95 4.16 -8.42
C ARG A 211 -7.01 4.17 -7.33
N ARG A 212 -8.02 3.36 -7.53
CA ARG A 212 -9.09 3.09 -6.57
C ARG A 212 -8.96 1.66 -6.08
N ILE A 213 -9.01 1.45 -4.78
CA ILE A 213 -8.87 0.12 -4.16
C ILE A 213 -10.15 -0.14 -3.37
N PRO A 214 -10.94 -1.18 -3.69
CA PRO A 214 -12.08 -1.55 -2.89
C PRO A 214 -11.69 -1.89 -1.45
N VAL A 215 -12.51 -1.47 -0.49
CA VAL A 215 -12.32 -1.79 0.93
C VAL A 215 -12.74 -3.23 1.17
N HIS A 216 -11.82 -4.06 1.64
CA HIS A 216 -12.08 -5.47 1.93
C HIS A 216 -13.06 -5.64 3.11
N GLY A 217 -13.92 -6.64 3.06
CA GLY A 217 -14.92 -6.92 4.10
C GLY A 217 -14.34 -7.08 5.51
N ILE A 218 -13.15 -7.67 5.65
CA ILE A 218 -12.45 -7.79 6.94
C ILE A 218 -12.10 -6.41 7.54
N LEU A 219 -11.70 -5.43 6.73
CA LEU A 219 -11.44 -4.08 7.22
C LEU A 219 -12.73 -3.43 7.76
N ILE A 220 -13.85 -3.64 7.06
CA ILE A 220 -15.17 -3.17 7.51
C ILE A 220 -15.55 -3.83 8.84
N ALA A 221 -15.34 -5.13 8.95
CA ALA A 221 -15.59 -5.89 10.16
C ALA A 221 -14.73 -5.45 11.35
N CYS A 222 -13.47 -5.10 11.11
CA CYS A 222 -12.59 -4.49 12.10
C CYS A 222 -13.01 -3.06 12.50
N GLY A 223 -14.07 -2.47 11.89
CA GLY A 223 -14.58 -1.15 12.22
C GLY A 223 -13.87 0.00 11.48
N PHE A 224 -13.26 -0.26 10.33
CA PHE A 224 -12.54 0.77 9.57
C PHE A 224 -13.42 1.96 9.19
N LEU A 225 -14.66 1.72 8.75
CA LEU A 225 -15.58 2.81 8.37
C LEU A 225 -16.00 3.66 9.58
N ASP A 226 -16.16 3.05 10.77
CA ASP A 226 -16.43 3.79 12.00
C ASP A 226 -15.22 4.65 12.40
N TYR A 227 -14.01 4.13 12.19
CA TYR A 227 -12.79 4.89 12.38
C TYR A 227 -12.72 6.09 11.42
N VAL A 228 -12.98 5.90 10.14
CA VAL A 228 -13.04 6.98 9.13
C VAL A 228 -14.01 8.08 9.55
N THR A 229 -15.21 7.70 9.97
CA THR A 229 -16.24 8.63 10.44
C THR A 229 -15.77 9.44 11.66
N LYS A 230 -15.10 8.81 12.62
CA LYS A 230 -14.54 9.49 13.79
C LYS A 230 -13.44 10.51 13.44
N GLN A 231 -12.75 10.33 12.31
CA GLN A 231 -11.72 11.26 11.84
C GLN A 231 -12.26 12.41 10.97
N ALA A 232 -13.56 12.49 10.73
CA ALA A 232 -14.17 13.47 9.82
C ALA A 232 -13.80 14.94 10.13
N SER A 233 -13.66 15.30 11.42
CA SER A 233 -13.31 16.65 11.84
C SER A 233 -11.85 17.01 11.63
N THR A 234 -10.95 16.01 11.45
CA THR A 234 -9.50 16.24 11.33
C THR A 234 -9.06 16.45 9.88
N GLY A 235 -9.86 16.03 8.92
CA GLY A 235 -9.53 15.99 7.49
C GLY A 235 -8.53 14.90 7.11
N MET A 236 -7.52 14.64 7.95
CA MET A 236 -6.53 13.56 7.79
C MET A 236 -7.06 12.25 8.38
N LEU A 237 -6.82 11.13 7.68
CA LEU A 237 -7.18 9.82 8.24
C LEU A 237 -6.28 9.43 9.42
N PHE A 238 -5.02 9.86 9.41
CA PHE A 238 -4.04 9.61 10.47
C PHE A 238 -3.41 10.90 11.00
N PRO A 239 -4.15 11.72 11.77
CA PRO A 239 -3.72 13.07 12.19
C PRO A 239 -2.51 13.06 13.14
N ASP A 240 -2.24 11.96 13.83
CA ASP A 240 -1.10 11.83 14.74
C ASP A 240 0.23 11.51 14.01
N LEU A 241 0.21 11.18 12.72
CA LEU A 241 1.41 11.04 11.93
C LEU A 241 2.03 12.41 11.63
N LYS A 242 3.33 12.51 11.84
CA LYS A 242 4.10 13.72 11.52
C LYS A 242 4.87 13.51 10.22
N PRO A 243 4.87 14.49 9.31
CA PRO A 243 5.74 14.42 8.13
C PRO A 243 7.20 14.59 8.53
N ASN A 244 8.10 13.91 7.84
CA ASN A 244 9.53 14.11 8.01
C ASN A 244 9.99 15.41 7.32
N HIS A 245 11.29 15.75 7.41
CA HIS A 245 11.90 16.94 6.77
C HIS A 245 11.68 17.03 5.24
N ARG A 246 11.19 15.96 4.60
CA ARG A 246 10.84 15.91 3.16
C ARG A 246 9.32 15.92 2.93
N GLY A 247 8.53 16.26 3.93
CA GLY A 247 7.07 16.27 3.85
C GLY A 247 6.41 14.88 3.78
N LYS A 248 7.13 13.78 4.07
CA LYS A 248 6.61 12.41 3.97
C LYS A 248 6.15 11.87 5.31
N TYR A 249 4.93 11.34 5.36
CA TYR A 249 4.29 10.79 6.55
C TYR A 249 4.70 9.35 6.87
N GLY A 250 4.99 8.54 5.85
CA GLY A 250 5.36 7.13 6.02
C GLY A 250 6.78 6.89 6.53
N GLY A 251 7.65 7.91 6.55
CA GLY A 251 9.06 7.75 6.86
C GLY A 251 9.30 7.33 8.31
N TYR A 252 8.80 8.09 9.27
CA TYR A 252 8.92 7.78 10.70
C TYR A 252 8.15 6.51 11.08
N PHE A 253 6.98 6.32 10.46
CA PHE A 253 6.21 5.12 10.67
C PHE A 253 6.97 3.85 10.22
N SER A 254 7.63 3.88 9.07
CA SER A 254 8.43 2.74 8.59
C SER A 254 9.56 2.39 9.55
N TYR A 255 10.21 3.38 10.14
CA TYR A 255 11.25 3.17 11.15
C TYR A 255 10.66 2.56 12.43
N PHE A 256 9.56 3.14 12.94
CA PHE A 256 8.83 2.60 14.08
C PHE A 256 8.46 1.13 13.85
N PHE A 257 7.81 0.82 12.73
CA PHE A 257 7.34 -0.52 12.43
C PHE A 257 8.48 -1.53 12.32
N SER A 258 9.59 -1.16 11.65
CA SER A 258 10.77 -2.01 11.57
C SER A 258 11.37 -2.30 12.96
N THR A 259 11.44 -1.29 13.83
CA THR A 259 11.90 -1.44 15.22
C THR A 259 10.94 -2.33 16.02
N TYR A 260 9.64 -2.14 15.84
CA TYR A 260 8.60 -2.92 16.52
C TYR A 260 8.67 -4.41 16.12
N LEU A 261 8.80 -4.69 14.82
CA LEU A 261 8.99 -6.06 14.33
C LEU A 261 10.18 -6.76 15.02
N ARG A 262 11.34 -6.07 15.13
CA ARG A 262 12.58 -6.65 15.72
C ARG A 262 12.50 -6.79 17.22
N LYS A 263 12.08 -5.74 17.94
CA LYS A 263 12.21 -5.64 19.39
C LYS A 263 10.98 -6.17 20.15
N LYS A 264 9.80 -6.16 19.55
CA LYS A 264 8.56 -6.54 20.24
C LYS A 264 7.94 -7.81 19.67
N ILE A 265 7.92 -7.97 18.35
CA ILE A 265 7.33 -9.15 17.68
C ILE A 265 8.37 -10.24 17.49
N LEU A 266 9.66 -9.90 17.56
CA LEU A 266 10.81 -10.80 17.42
C LEU A 266 10.91 -11.45 16.03
N ILE A 267 10.45 -10.76 14.99
CA ILE A 267 10.71 -11.12 13.60
C ILE A 267 12.08 -10.52 13.22
N THR A 268 13.12 -11.31 13.25
CA THR A 268 14.52 -10.86 13.08
C THR A 268 15.00 -10.77 11.64
N ASP A 269 14.30 -11.41 10.68
CA ASP A 269 14.67 -11.34 9.27
C ASP A 269 14.57 -9.90 8.73
N GLU A 270 15.74 -9.30 8.46
CA GLU A 270 15.85 -7.90 7.97
C GLU A 270 15.19 -7.65 6.62
N ARG A 271 14.91 -8.71 5.85
CA ARG A 271 14.20 -8.60 4.57
C ARG A 271 12.72 -8.32 4.77
N LYS A 272 12.16 -8.64 5.97
CA LYS A 272 10.78 -8.39 6.36
C LYS A 272 10.65 -6.99 6.95
N VAL A 273 9.94 -6.13 6.27
CA VAL A 273 9.68 -4.73 6.62
C VAL A 273 8.24 -4.38 6.27
N PHE A 274 7.79 -3.15 6.50
CA PHE A 274 6.41 -2.76 6.14
C PHE A 274 6.05 -3.06 4.67
N HIS A 275 6.98 -2.86 3.75
CA HIS A 275 6.76 -3.17 2.32
C HIS A 275 6.50 -4.66 2.04
N SER A 276 6.83 -5.55 2.97
CA SER A 276 6.53 -6.99 2.88
C SER A 276 5.03 -7.29 2.83
N PHE A 277 4.17 -6.45 3.43
CA PHE A 277 2.73 -6.58 3.27
C PHE A 277 2.29 -6.53 1.79
N ARG A 278 2.92 -5.66 1.00
CA ARG A 278 2.63 -5.58 -0.43
C ARG A 278 3.07 -6.83 -1.20
N HIS A 279 4.20 -7.44 -0.82
CA HIS A 279 4.60 -8.72 -1.39
C HIS A 279 3.61 -9.80 -0.98
N THR A 280 3.24 -9.88 0.30
CA THR A 280 2.21 -10.79 0.81
C THR A 280 0.88 -10.64 0.08
N PHE A 281 0.41 -9.40 -0.14
CA PHE A 281 -0.81 -9.12 -0.89
C PHE A 281 -0.73 -9.71 -2.31
N LYS A 282 0.36 -9.47 -3.04
CA LYS A 282 0.52 -10.00 -4.40
C LYS A 282 0.59 -11.51 -4.43
N ASP A 283 1.27 -12.12 -3.47
CA ASP A 283 1.36 -13.58 -3.38
C ASP A 283 0.01 -14.21 -3.03
N ALA A 284 -0.77 -13.60 -2.14
CA ALA A 284 -2.13 -14.03 -1.83
C ALA A 284 -3.06 -13.87 -3.06
N CYS A 285 -2.98 -12.76 -3.79
CA CYS A 285 -3.71 -12.60 -5.06
C CYS A 285 -3.44 -13.73 -6.05
N ARG A 286 -2.16 -14.12 -6.21
CA ARG A 286 -1.78 -15.24 -7.11
C ARG A 286 -2.32 -16.57 -6.63
N LYS A 287 -2.28 -16.83 -5.30
CA LYS A 287 -2.80 -18.08 -4.71
C LYS A 287 -4.29 -18.28 -4.95
N VAL A 288 -5.08 -17.20 -4.91
CA VAL A 288 -6.53 -17.25 -5.17
C VAL A 288 -6.90 -17.02 -6.64
N GLY A 289 -5.92 -17.01 -7.56
CA GLY A 289 -6.13 -16.89 -8.99
C GLY A 289 -6.65 -15.53 -9.45
N ILE A 290 -6.28 -14.43 -8.77
CA ILE A 290 -6.54 -13.07 -9.27
C ILE A 290 -5.55 -12.76 -10.38
N GLU A 291 -6.07 -12.38 -11.54
CA GLU A 291 -5.26 -12.05 -12.71
C GLU A 291 -4.22 -10.96 -12.44
N GLU A 292 -3.05 -11.08 -13.09
CA GLU A 292 -1.95 -10.14 -12.89
C GLU A 292 -2.33 -8.70 -13.22
N ALA A 293 -3.15 -8.50 -14.26
CA ALA A 293 -3.64 -7.17 -14.64
C ALA A 293 -4.45 -6.51 -13.52
N VAL A 294 -5.30 -7.29 -12.84
CA VAL A 294 -6.16 -6.83 -11.75
C VAL A 294 -5.33 -6.50 -10.52
N HIS A 295 -4.46 -7.42 -10.05
CA HIS A 295 -3.65 -7.12 -8.87
C HIS A 295 -2.55 -6.08 -9.14
N ASP A 296 -2.12 -5.87 -10.39
CA ASP A 296 -1.27 -4.74 -10.77
C ASP A 296 -2.04 -3.42 -10.70
N ALA A 297 -3.31 -3.39 -11.14
CA ALA A 297 -4.19 -2.24 -10.98
C ALA A 297 -4.42 -1.90 -9.49
N LEU A 298 -4.71 -2.89 -8.64
CA LEU A 298 -4.87 -2.73 -7.19
C LEU A 298 -3.61 -2.18 -6.53
N THR A 299 -2.44 -2.63 -6.97
CA THR A 299 -1.16 -2.24 -6.37
C THR A 299 -0.50 -1.02 -7.04
N GLY A 300 -1.00 -0.54 -8.18
CA GLY A 300 -0.38 0.55 -8.95
C GLY A 300 1.00 0.15 -9.50
N HIS A 301 1.09 -1.05 -10.10
CA HIS A 301 2.25 -1.50 -10.83
C HIS A 301 2.01 -1.24 -12.32
N SER A 302 2.85 -0.44 -12.94
CA SER A 302 2.86 -0.30 -14.40
C SER A 302 3.94 -1.19 -14.97
N ARG A 303 3.58 -2.13 -15.83
CA ARG A 303 4.53 -2.68 -16.80
C ARG A 303 4.47 -1.82 -18.06
N PRO A 304 5.61 -1.44 -18.65
CA PRO A 304 5.62 -0.81 -19.96
C PRO A 304 5.11 -1.84 -20.97
N SER A 305 3.86 -1.73 -21.39
CA SER A 305 3.33 -2.45 -22.54
C SER A 305 2.57 -1.44 -23.40
N ALA A 306 2.82 -1.46 -24.71
CA ALA A 306 2.22 -0.55 -25.67
C ALA A 306 0.67 -0.60 -25.66
N GLY A 307 0.08 -1.74 -25.29
CA GLY A 307 -1.39 -1.92 -25.23
C GLY A 307 -2.09 -1.20 -24.08
N ARG A 308 -1.36 -0.70 -23.05
CA ARG A 308 -1.96 -0.01 -21.89
C ARG A 308 -2.02 1.51 -22.02
N SER A 309 -1.51 2.09 -23.11
CA SER A 309 -1.61 3.52 -23.39
C SER A 309 -2.93 3.93 -24.05
N TYR A 310 -3.78 2.96 -24.38
CA TYR A 310 -5.11 3.17 -24.98
C TYR A 310 -6.18 2.87 -23.93
N GLY A 311 -6.95 3.87 -23.51
CA GLY A 311 -8.11 3.72 -22.62
C GLY A 311 -8.14 4.76 -21.48
N ASN A 312 -9.21 4.73 -20.70
CA ASN A 312 -9.38 5.57 -19.51
C ASN A 312 -8.27 5.30 -18.49
N ASP A 313 -7.80 6.36 -17.84
CA ASP A 313 -6.66 6.34 -16.90
C ASP A 313 -6.84 5.41 -15.68
N GLN A 314 -8.02 4.88 -15.43
CA GLN A 314 -8.31 4.05 -14.26
C GLN A 314 -8.97 2.72 -14.65
N TYR A 315 -8.55 1.65 -13.99
CA TYR A 315 -9.12 0.32 -14.16
C TYR A 315 -10.60 0.30 -13.74
N PRO A 316 -11.50 -0.46 -14.45
CA PRO A 316 -12.92 -0.59 -14.07
C PRO A 316 -13.08 -1.08 -12.62
N LEU A 317 -14.11 -0.59 -11.93
CA LEU A 317 -14.31 -0.89 -10.50
C LEU A 317 -14.84 -2.30 -10.27
N GLU A 318 -15.76 -2.77 -11.09
CA GLU A 318 -16.44 -4.05 -10.92
C GLU A 318 -15.44 -5.22 -10.81
N PRO A 319 -14.43 -5.38 -11.72
CA PRO A 319 -13.43 -6.43 -11.59
C PRO A 319 -12.54 -6.26 -10.35
N LEU A 320 -12.31 -5.02 -9.87
CA LEU A 320 -11.56 -4.78 -8.64
C LEU A 320 -12.33 -5.23 -7.40
N PHE A 321 -13.64 -4.95 -7.34
CA PHE A 321 -14.52 -5.40 -6.27
C PHE A 321 -14.63 -6.93 -6.25
N GLU A 322 -14.80 -7.55 -7.42
CA GLU A 322 -14.82 -9.01 -7.55
C GLU A 322 -13.51 -9.63 -7.07
N ALA A 323 -12.38 -9.07 -7.47
CA ALA A 323 -11.07 -9.56 -7.05
C ALA A 323 -10.87 -9.45 -5.53
N ILE A 324 -11.22 -8.30 -4.92
CA ILE A 324 -11.09 -8.09 -3.47
C ILE A 324 -12.04 -9.00 -2.70
N THR A 325 -13.19 -9.34 -3.24
CA THR A 325 -14.11 -10.32 -2.62
C THR A 325 -13.50 -11.73 -2.58
N ARG A 326 -12.71 -12.11 -3.59
CA ARG A 326 -12.00 -13.40 -3.65
C ARG A 326 -10.68 -13.40 -2.91
N TYR A 327 -10.16 -12.20 -2.55
CA TYR A 327 -8.89 -12.06 -1.86
C TYR A 327 -8.99 -12.62 -0.45
N GLU A 328 -8.10 -13.54 -0.11
CA GLU A 328 -7.98 -14.10 1.23
C GLU A 328 -6.53 -14.42 1.57
N ILE A 329 -6.23 -14.51 2.84
CA ILE A 329 -4.93 -14.97 3.33
C ILE A 329 -5.16 -16.28 4.09
N GLN A 330 -4.66 -17.35 3.50
CA GLN A 330 -4.76 -18.67 4.08
C GLN A 330 -4.09 -18.72 5.46
N ASP A 331 -4.67 -19.47 6.38
CA ASP A 331 -4.15 -19.73 7.73
C ASP A 331 -4.00 -18.48 8.63
N LEU A 332 -4.69 -17.37 8.29
CA LEU A 332 -4.73 -16.16 9.11
C LEU A 332 -6.13 -15.93 9.69
N ASP A 333 -6.26 -16.06 10.99
CA ASP A 333 -7.49 -15.70 11.73
C ASP A 333 -7.34 -14.29 12.35
N LEU A 334 -8.22 -13.39 11.93
CA LEU A 334 -8.33 -12.02 12.43
C LEU A 334 -9.66 -11.77 13.18
N SER A 335 -10.42 -12.82 13.46
CA SER A 335 -11.77 -12.69 14.06
C SER A 335 -11.78 -11.97 15.41
N HIS A 336 -10.69 -12.05 16.16
CA HIS A 336 -10.51 -11.34 17.43
C HIS A 336 -10.42 -9.81 17.28
N LEU A 337 -10.23 -9.29 16.05
CA LEU A 337 -10.20 -7.85 15.74
C LEU A 337 -11.57 -7.31 15.34
N TYR A 338 -12.57 -8.18 15.13
CA TYR A 338 -13.86 -7.75 14.66
C TYR A 338 -14.63 -7.03 15.78
N VAL A 339 -14.97 -5.77 15.54
CA VAL A 339 -15.81 -4.96 16.43
C VAL A 339 -17.31 -5.15 16.15
N ARG A 340 -17.62 -5.72 15.00
CA ARG A 340 -18.95 -6.16 14.61
C ARG A 340 -18.88 -7.67 14.35
N PRO A 341 -19.86 -8.46 14.78
CA PRO A 341 -19.90 -9.84 14.33
C PRO A 341 -19.94 -9.79 12.79
N VAL A 342 -18.87 -10.20 12.16
CA VAL A 342 -18.96 -10.62 10.77
C VAL A 342 -19.81 -11.84 10.83
N SER A 343 -21.02 -11.75 10.32
CA SER A 343 -21.68 -12.97 9.89
C SER A 343 -20.68 -13.68 8.99
N LYS A 344 -20.31 -14.93 9.32
CA LYS A 344 -19.42 -15.75 8.48
C LYS A 344 -19.91 -15.88 7.03
N THR A 345 -21.06 -15.30 6.77
CA THR A 345 -21.81 -15.24 5.52
C THR A 345 -21.30 -14.18 4.54
N LEU A 346 -20.46 -13.22 4.98
CA LEU A 346 -19.95 -12.15 4.10
C LEU A 346 -18.72 -12.54 3.25
N LEU A 347 -18.20 -13.73 3.39
CA LEU A 347 -17.33 -14.30 2.38
C LEU A 347 -18.21 -14.74 1.22
N ARG A 348 -18.34 -13.92 0.17
CA ARG A 348 -19.19 -14.17 -1.02
C ARG A 348 -18.97 -15.53 -1.68
N SER A 349 -17.89 -16.25 -1.40
CA SER A 349 -17.65 -17.63 -1.80
C SER A 349 -18.60 -18.64 -1.15
N GLU A 350 -19.27 -18.24 -0.06
CA GLU A 350 -20.15 -19.12 0.73
C GLU A 350 -21.64 -18.77 0.58
N ILE A 351 -22.02 -17.82 -0.27
CA ILE A 351 -23.40 -17.46 -0.53
C ILE A 351 -23.77 -17.65 -2.00
N LYS A 352 -24.96 -18.17 -2.25
CA LYS A 352 -25.56 -18.29 -3.59
C LYS A 352 -26.70 -17.30 -3.72
N PRO A 353 -26.54 -16.23 -4.50
CA PRO A 353 -27.63 -15.30 -4.78
C PRO A 353 -28.76 -15.99 -5.53
N ILE A 354 -30.00 -15.82 -5.05
CA ILE A 354 -31.20 -16.41 -5.63
C ILE A 354 -32.16 -15.37 -6.22
N SER A 355 -32.11 -14.13 -5.74
CA SER A 355 -32.90 -13.02 -6.26
C SER A 355 -32.23 -11.68 -6.01
N ALA A 356 -32.60 -10.64 -6.78
CA ALA A 356 -32.14 -9.27 -6.54
C ALA A 356 -33.21 -8.26 -7.01
N PHE A 357 -33.59 -7.30 -6.13
CA PHE A 357 -34.58 -6.27 -6.41
C PHE A 357 -34.40 -5.07 -5.46
N TYR A 358 -34.69 -3.87 -5.90
CA TYR A 358 -34.63 -2.63 -5.12
C TYR A 358 -33.31 -2.42 -4.33
N GLY A 359 -32.18 -2.88 -4.89
CA GLY A 359 -30.87 -2.82 -4.25
C GLY A 359 -30.61 -3.91 -3.20
N LEU A 360 -31.58 -4.79 -2.94
CA LEU A 360 -31.43 -5.99 -2.11
C LEU A 360 -30.89 -7.15 -2.95
N VAL A 361 -30.00 -7.94 -2.39
CA VAL A 361 -29.64 -9.26 -2.92
C VAL A 361 -30.03 -10.32 -1.90
N ILE A 362 -30.83 -11.27 -2.33
CA ILE A 362 -31.28 -12.39 -1.50
C ILE A 362 -30.46 -13.62 -1.86
N ALA A 363 -29.95 -14.32 -0.85
CA ALA A 363 -29.04 -15.44 -1.03
C ALA A 363 -29.21 -16.54 0.01
N TYR A 364 -28.67 -17.71 -0.26
CA TYR A 364 -28.45 -18.77 0.75
C TYR A 364 -26.95 -18.92 1.06
N ALA A 365 -26.65 -19.39 2.29
CA ALA A 365 -25.30 -19.83 2.64
C ALA A 365 -25.01 -21.19 2.01
N THR A 366 -23.85 -21.33 1.37
CA THR A 366 -23.40 -22.60 0.78
C THR A 366 -22.69 -23.51 1.79
N THR A 367 -22.29 -22.98 2.94
CA THR A 367 -21.67 -23.76 4.00
C THR A 367 -22.68 -24.72 4.62
N ARG A 368 -22.36 -26.00 4.58
CA ARG A 368 -23.09 -27.07 5.26
C ARG A 368 -22.99 -26.90 6.77
N ASN A 369 -23.58 -25.88 7.33
CA ASN A 369 -23.71 -25.78 8.78
C ASN A 369 -24.81 -26.74 9.26
N LYS A 370 -24.41 -27.98 9.54
CA LYS A 370 -25.30 -29.07 10.01
C LYS A 370 -26.06 -28.73 11.29
N ARG A 371 -25.76 -27.62 11.96
CA ARG A 371 -26.34 -27.23 13.25
C ARG A 371 -27.55 -26.31 13.16
N ASN A 372 -27.75 -25.60 12.03
CA ASN A 372 -28.90 -24.71 11.88
C ASN A 372 -30.02 -25.44 11.15
N LEU A 373 -31.04 -25.87 11.90
CA LEU A 373 -32.20 -26.62 11.40
C LEU A 373 -33.27 -25.68 10.81
N ASN A 374 -33.25 -24.37 11.13
CA ASN A 374 -34.27 -23.43 10.69
C ASN A 374 -33.88 -22.84 9.30
N PRO A 375 -34.83 -22.90 8.34
CA PRO A 375 -34.60 -22.32 7.01
C PRO A 375 -34.66 -20.78 7.07
N TYR A 376 -33.60 -20.13 6.53
CA TYR A 376 -33.55 -18.69 6.43
C TYR A 376 -32.85 -18.24 5.15
N VAL A 377 -33.16 -17.03 4.71
CA VAL A 377 -32.45 -16.33 3.63
C VAL A 377 -31.55 -15.23 4.19
N ILE A 378 -30.49 -14.96 3.49
CA ILE A 378 -29.60 -13.86 3.75
C ILE A 378 -29.97 -12.72 2.81
N VAL A 379 -30.16 -11.54 3.37
CA VAL A 379 -30.46 -10.32 2.65
C VAL A 379 -29.27 -9.41 2.72
N LEU A 380 -28.71 -9.06 1.58
CA LEU A 380 -27.57 -8.14 1.45
C LEU A 380 -28.08 -6.80 0.95
N PHE A 381 -27.66 -5.72 1.62
CA PHE A 381 -27.94 -4.35 1.23
C PHE A 381 -26.79 -3.43 1.65
N GLU A 382 -26.17 -2.73 0.70
CA GLU A 382 -25.11 -1.73 0.96
C GLU A 382 -24.01 -2.24 1.93
N GLY A 383 -23.50 -3.45 1.66
CA GLY A 383 -22.46 -4.05 2.51
C GLY A 383 -22.91 -4.54 3.89
N ARG A 384 -24.22 -4.46 4.17
CA ARG A 384 -24.86 -5.04 5.38
C ARG A 384 -25.51 -6.36 5.02
N ASP A 385 -25.60 -7.25 5.99
CA ASP A 385 -26.37 -8.48 5.85
C ASP A 385 -27.38 -8.62 7.00
N ALA A 386 -28.45 -9.29 6.69
CA ALA A 386 -29.48 -9.65 7.65
C ALA A 386 -30.03 -11.05 7.33
N GLY A 387 -30.35 -11.82 8.35
CA GLY A 387 -31.01 -13.10 8.19
C GLY A 387 -32.51 -12.96 8.44
N ILE A 388 -33.33 -13.48 7.51
CA ILE A 388 -34.80 -13.56 7.68
C ILE A 388 -35.21 -15.02 7.68
N ASP A 389 -35.89 -15.43 8.73
CA ASP A 389 -36.49 -16.78 8.85
C ASP A 389 -37.58 -16.95 7.81
N ILE A 390 -37.55 -18.04 7.04
CA ILE A 390 -38.49 -18.26 5.95
C ILE A 390 -39.89 -18.59 6.50
N ASN A 391 -39.98 -19.24 7.66
CA ASN A 391 -41.24 -19.64 8.22
C ASN A 391 -42.00 -18.50 8.89
N SER A 392 -41.30 -17.69 9.70
CA SER A 392 -41.90 -16.61 10.46
C SER A 392 -41.82 -15.27 9.75
N CYS A 393 -40.97 -15.12 8.72
CA CYS A 393 -40.62 -13.86 8.06
C CYS A 393 -40.01 -12.84 9.02
N GLU A 394 -39.49 -13.27 10.17
CA GLU A 394 -38.89 -12.40 11.17
C GLU A 394 -37.37 -12.25 10.95
N LEU A 395 -36.85 -11.10 11.38
CA LEU A 395 -35.42 -10.83 11.38
C LEU A 395 -34.73 -11.70 12.45
N ILE A 396 -33.79 -12.56 12.05
CA ILE A 396 -33.03 -13.44 12.96
C ILE A 396 -31.77 -12.71 13.46
N TYR A 397 -31.10 -12.00 12.56
CA TYR A 397 -29.88 -11.25 12.86
C TYR A 397 -29.67 -10.12 11.86
N GLY A 398 -28.78 -9.21 12.16
CA GLY A 398 -28.39 -8.09 11.29
C GLY A 398 -29.32 -6.88 11.41
N HIS A 399 -29.13 -5.92 10.54
CA HIS A 399 -29.95 -4.70 10.48
C HIS A 399 -30.07 -4.21 9.04
N LEU A 400 -31.28 -3.90 8.62
CA LEU A 400 -31.60 -3.25 7.35
C LEU A 400 -32.40 -1.97 7.64
N PRO A 401 -32.35 -0.96 6.75
CA PRO A 401 -33.29 0.16 6.82
C PRO A 401 -34.76 -0.35 6.81
N ASP A 402 -35.64 0.28 7.56
CA ASP A 402 -37.02 -0.18 7.75
C ASP A 402 -37.76 -0.48 6.44
N THR A 403 -37.63 0.40 5.44
CA THR A 403 -38.20 0.17 4.12
C THR A 403 -37.63 -1.03 3.39
N LYS A 404 -36.35 -1.29 3.53
CA LYS A 404 -35.68 -2.45 2.92
C LYS A 404 -36.02 -3.75 3.63
N LEU A 405 -36.11 -3.70 4.96
CA LEU A 405 -36.58 -4.83 5.77
C LEU A 405 -38.03 -5.20 5.39
N LEU A 406 -38.89 -4.21 5.23
CA LEU A 406 -40.26 -4.43 4.80
C LEU A 406 -40.36 -5.13 3.43
N PHE A 407 -39.57 -4.67 2.44
CA PHE A 407 -39.53 -5.31 1.12
C PHE A 407 -39.00 -6.73 1.18
N ALA A 408 -37.94 -6.95 1.95
CA ALA A 408 -37.38 -8.29 2.12
C ALA A 408 -38.36 -9.25 2.78
N ARG A 409 -39.04 -8.83 3.84
CA ARG A 409 -40.07 -9.63 4.55
C ARG A 409 -41.27 -9.93 3.66
N ALA A 410 -41.77 -8.95 2.91
CA ALA A 410 -42.85 -9.14 1.97
C ALA A 410 -42.52 -10.16 0.89
N TRP A 411 -41.28 -10.06 0.32
CA TRP A 411 -40.79 -10.98 -0.69
C TRP A 411 -40.66 -12.41 -0.13
N VAL A 412 -40.09 -12.58 1.10
CA VAL A 412 -39.98 -13.89 1.76
C VAL A 412 -41.37 -14.48 1.99
N ALA A 413 -42.35 -13.67 2.40
CA ALA A 413 -43.72 -14.15 2.63
C ALA A 413 -44.42 -14.62 1.33
N ILE A 414 -44.19 -13.90 0.21
CA ILE A 414 -44.75 -14.25 -1.09
C ILE A 414 -44.17 -15.57 -1.63
N HIS A 415 -42.85 -15.74 -1.47
CA HIS A 415 -42.13 -16.88 -2.04
C HIS A 415 -41.86 -18.03 -1.01
N LYS A 416 -42.57 -18.06 0.09
CA LYS A 416 -42.28 -18.93 1.23
C LYS A 416 -42.13 -20.39 0.85
N GLU A 417 -43.10 -20.96 0.11
CA GLU A 417 -43.09 -22.37 -0.29
C GLU A 417 -41.91 -22.69 -1.24
N GLU A 418 -41.68 -21.80 -2.20
CA GLU A 418 -40.60 -21.92 -3.16
C GLU A 418 -39.22 -21.83 -2.45
N LEU A 419 -39.08 -20.95 -1.46
CA LEU A 419 -37.88 -20.80 -0.66
C LEU A 419 -37.63 -22.03 0.22
N LEU A 420 -38.66 -22.62 0.81
CA LEU A 420 -38.52 -23.87 1.59
C LEU A 420 -38.05 -25.04 0.72
N ALA A 421 -38.67 -25.20 -0.47
CA ALA A 421 -38.25 -26.22 -1.43
C ALA A 421 -36.81 -26.00 -1.90
N ASN A 422 -36.44 -24.78 -2.24
CA ASN A 422 -35.09 -24.35 -2.65
C ASN A 422 -34.06 -24.61 -1.53
N TRP A 423 -34.40 -24.30 -0.27
CA TRP A 423 -33.58 -24.61 0.89
C TRP A 423 -33.30 -26.09 1.05
N GLN A 424 -34.34 -26.92 0.92
CA GLN A 424 -34.19 -28.39 1.01
C GLN A 424 -33.30 -28.93 -0.11
N SER A 425 -33.54 -28.49 -1.37
CA SER A 425 -32.73 -28.88 -2.51
C SER A 425 -31.27 -28.50 -2.31
N GLY A 426 -31.00 -27.25 -1.95
CA GLY A 426 -29.64 -26.74 -1.73
C GLY A 426 -28.88 -27.48 -0.62
N ARG A 427 -29.55 -27.93 0.42
CA ARG A 427 -28.96 -28.77 1.49
C ARG A 427 -28.56 -30.17 1.01
N LEU A 428 -29.29 -30.73 0.09
CA LEU A 428 -29.04 -32.06 -0.46
C LEU A 428 -28.00 -32.07 -1.58
N THR A 429 -28.14 -31.16 -2.53
CA THR A 429 -27.37 -31.13 -3.78
C THR A 429 -26.24 -30.06 -3.80
N GLY A 430 -26.36 -29.01 -2.98
CA GLY A 430 -25.51 -27.82 -3.05
C GLY A 430 -25.94 -26.82 -4.13
N GLU A 431 -27.04 -27.09 -4.82
CA GLU A 431 -27.58 -26.23 -5.86
C GLU A 431 -28.84 -25.50 -5.41
N TYR A 432 -28.89 -24.19 -5.71
CA TYR A 432 -29.99 -23.29 -5.39
C TYR A 432 -30.52 -22.66 -6.68
N PHE A 433 -31.84 -22.58 -6.79
CA PHE A 433 -32.51 -22.02 -7.96
C PHE A 433 -32.79 -20.52 -7.80
N LYS A 434 -32.90 -19.82 -8.93
CA LYS A 434 -33.32 -18.42 -8.96
C LYS A 434 -34.82 -18.33 -8.62
N VAL A 435 -35.17 -17.30 -7.87
CA VAL A 435 -36.53 -16.98 -7.47
C VAL A 435 -36.87 -15.59 -8.03
N GLU A 436 -38.10 -15.43 -8.53
CA GLU A 436 -38.55 -14.18 -9.15
C GLU A 436 -38.39 -12.98 -8.20
N PRO A 437 -37.88 -11.83 -8.68
CA PRO A 437 -37.77 -10.61 -7.89
C PRO A 437 -39.15 -9.98 -7.62
N LEU A 438 -39.22 -9.14 -6.60
CA LEU A 438 -40.38 -8.26 -6.40
C LEU A 438 -40.45 -7.24 -7.55
N LYS A 439 -41.62 -7.13 -8.21
CA LYS A 439 -41.88 -6.20 -9.31
C LYS A 439 -42.34 -4.83 -8.81
#